data_83904f262f2c7d61ba9eeeb765d5359d
#
_entry.id   83904f262f2c7d61ba9eeeb765d5359d
#
_cell.length_a   1.000
_cell.length_b   1.000
_cell.length_c   1.000
_cell.angle_alpha   90.00
_cell.angle_beta   90.00
_cell.angle_gamma   90.00
#
_symmetry.space_group_name_H-M   'P 1'
#
loop_
_entity.id
_entity.type
_entity.pdbx_description
1 polymer ?
#
loop_
_entity_poly.entity_id
_entity_poly.type
_entity_poly.pdbx_seq_one_letter_code
_entity_poly.pdbx_strand_id
1 'polypeptide(L)'
;MARYNHAAVEKKWQEFWEKNPINPKDEKKEKYYCLDMFPYPSGSGLHVGHWRGYVISDAWSRYQVIKGKYVIHPMGWDAFGLPAENYAIKMGIHPSITTKKNVENIKRQLQQINAIYDWDMEVNTTDPKFYKWTQWIFVKMFEKGLAYEKEFPINWCPSCKTGLANEEVVDGKCERCGTAVTKKNLRQWMLKITEYADRLLDDLQELDWPEKVKKMQAEWIGRSYGAEVDFTLEGREDKITVFTTRPDTLYGATFLVLAPEHPMVQKICTDAQREKVEAYISMAANKSNVERMAVNDKD
;
A
#
# COMPACT_ATOMS: atom_id res chain seq x y z
N MET A 1 -44.71 33.65 1.01
CA MET A 1 -44.27 32.43 0.28
C MET A 1 -43.81 31.38 1.28
N ALA A 2 -44.33 30.18 1.20
CA ALA A 2 -43.87 29.10 2.09
C ALA A 2 -42.37 28.81 1.82
N ARG A 3 -41.57 28.82 2.87
CA ARG A 3 -40.13 28.53 2.77
C ARG A 3 -39.94 27.05 2.31
N TYR A 4 -39.08 26.83 1.30
CA TYR A 4 -38.75 25.47 0.84
C TYR A 4 -38.25 24.63 2.01
N ASN A 5 -38.93 23.50 2.27
CA ASN A 5 -38.55 22.55 3.32
C ASN A 5 -37.84 21.35 2.70
N HIS A 6 -36.50 21.48 2.60
CA HIS A 6 -35.67 20.45 2.02
C HIS A 6 -35.82 19.11 2.75
N ALA A 7 -35.85 19.10 4.08
CA ALA A 7 -35.92 17.84 4.85
C ALA A 7 -37.20 17.04 4.55
N ALA A 8 -38.34 17.72 4.37
CA ALA A 8 -39.57 17.03 4.01
C ALA A 8 -39.56 16.49 2.58
N VAL A 9 -38.92 17.22 1.66
CA VAL A 9 -38.76 16.79 0.25
C VAL A 9 -37.81 15.62 0.14
N GLU A 10 -36.67 15.67 0.82
CA GLU A 10 -35.67 14.59 0.85
C GLU A 10 -36.29 13.30 1.40
N LYS A 11 -36.96 13.39 2.56
CA LYS A 11 -37.63 12.22 3.17
C LYS A 11 -38.65 11.61 2.23
N LYS A 12 -39.51 12.44 1.60
CA LYS A 12 -40.50 11.98 0.63
C LYS A 12 -39.86 11.17 -0.50
N TRP A 13 -38.75 11.66 -1.06
CA TRP A 13 -38.12 11.01 -2.19
C TRP A 13 -37.31 9.78 -1.77
N GLN A 14 -36.71 9.76 -0.59
CA GLN A 14 -36.07 8.57 -0.04
C GLN A 14 -37.07 7.43 0.11
N GLU A 15 -38.23 7.69 0.74
CA GLU A 15 -39.32 6.70 0.89
C GLU A 15 -39.89 6.23 -0.45
N PHE A 16 -39.94 7.13 -1.46
CA PHE A 16 -40.39 6.78 -2.79
C PHE A 16 -39.39 5.86 -3.51
N TRP A 17 -38.10 6.17 -3.48
CA TRP A 17 -37.07 5.39 -4.14
C TRP A 17 -36.76 4.07 -3.44
N GLU A 18 -37.01 3.96 -2.16
CA GLU A 18 -36.96 2.69 -1.44
C GLU A 18 -37.96 1.68 -2.03
N LYS A 19 -39.16 2.15 -2.37
CA LYS A 19 -40.22 1.34 -3.00
C LYS A 19 -40.08 1.21 -4.52
N ASN A 20 -39.45 2.17 -5.14
CA ASN A 20 -39.27 2.29 -6.60
C ASN A 20 -37.81 2.54 -6.93
N PRO A 21 -36.95 1.51 -6.88
CA PRO A 21 -35.50 1.69 -7.10
C PRO A 21 -35.19 2.37 -8.42
N ILE A 22 -34.28 3.34 -8.41
CA ILE A 22 -33.82 4.05 -9.61
C ILE A 22 -33.11 3.11 -10.58
N ASN A 23 -32.42 2.10 -10.05
CA ASN A 23 -31.65 1.11 -10.79
C ASN A 23 -32.16 -0.31 -10.44
N PRO A 24 -33.37 -0.70 -10.84
CA PRO A 24 -33.87 -2.04 -10.56
C PRO A 24 -33.01 -3.07 -11.31
N LYS A 25 -32.75 -4.20 -10.64
CA LYS A 25 -32.00 -5.31 -11.22
C LYS A 25 -32.68 -5.80 -12.48
N ASP A 26 -31.97 -5.76 -13.60
CA ASP A 26 -32.43 -6.22 -14.90
C ASP A 26 -31.28 -6.87 -15.68
N GLU A 27 -31.24 -8.20 -15.67
CA GLU A 27 -30.17 -8.97 -16.31
C GLU A 27 -30.21 -8.92 -17.85
N LYS A 28 -31.30 -8.42 -18.44
CA LYS A 28 -31.45 -8.27 -19.90
C LYS A 28 -30.83 -7.01 -20.43
N LYS A 29 -30.64 -6.01 -19.57
CA LYS A 29 -29.97 -4.75 -19.96
C LYS A 29 -28.48 -4.92 -20.09
N GLU A 30 -27.86 -4.06 -20.91
CA GLU A 30 -26.41 -3.90 -20.93
C GLU A 30 -25.91 -3.54 -19.51
N LYS A 31 -24.95 -4.31 -19.01
CA LYS A 31 -24.38 -4.08 -17.67
C LYS A 31 -23.32 -3.01 -17.73
N TYR A 32 -23.35 -2.11 -16.76
CA TYR A 32 -22.29 -1.15 -16.51
C TYR A 32 -21.74 -1.34 -15.09
N TYR A 33 -20.46 -1.57 -14.96
CA TYR A 33 -19.82 -1.80 -13.67
C TYR A 33 -19.13 -0.51 -13.18
N CYS A 34 -19.60 0.04 -12.08
CA CYS A 34 -19.03 1.21 -11.41
C CYS A 34 -18.37 0.79 -10.10
N LEU A 35 -17.11 1.14 -9.93
CA LEU A 35 -16.34 0.81 -8.74
C LEU A 35 -16.05 2.05 -7.91
N ASP A 36 -16.26 1.93 -6.62
CA ASP A 36 -15.78 2.86 -5.62
C ASP A 36 -14.75 2.19 -4.70
N MET A 37 -13.88 2.98 -4.13
CA MET A 37 -12.98 2.55 -3.08
C MET A 37 -13.77 2.35 -1.79
N PHE A 38 -13.66 1.18 -1.16
CA PHE A 38 -14.31 0.89 0.10
C PHE A 38 -13.76 1.78 1.23
N PRO A 39 -14.61 2.40 2.05
CA PRO A 39 -14.14 3.18 3.18
C PRO A 39 -13.58 2.29 4.29
N TYR A 40 -12.58 2.80 5.01
CA TYR A 40 -12.16 2.23 6.28
C TYR A 40 -13.16 2.58 7.38
N PRO A 41 -13.74 1.62 8.10
CA PRO A 41 -14.61 1.90 9.25
C PRO A 41 -13.81 2.27 10.51
N SER A 42 -12.78 3.12 10.35
CA SER A 42 -11.85 3.56 11.39
C SER A 42 -12.30 4.79 12.17
N GLY A 43 -13.49 5.29 11.87
CA GLY A 43 -14.08 6.45 12.52
C GLY A 43 -15.60 6.36 12.57
N SER A 44 -16.22 7.28 13.31
CA SER A 44 -17.66 7.27 13.53
C SER A 44 -18.50 7.64 12.31
N GLY A 45 -17.90 8.05 11.19
CA GLY A 45 -18.63 8.43 9.98
C GLY A 45 -17.72 8.85 8.84
N LEU A 46 -18.35 9.21 7.72
CA LEU A 46 -17.67 9.70 6.52
C LEU A 46 -17.22 11.16 6.70
N HIS A 47 -16.12 11.50 6.06
CA HIS A 47 -15.64 12.89 5.95
C HIS A 47 -15.74 13.38 4.50
N VAL A 48 -15.51 14.67 4.28
CA VAL A 48 -15.67 15.35 2.97
C VAL A 48 -14.86 14.64 1.86
N GLY A 49 -13.70 14.08 2.17
CA GLY A 49 -12.89 13.35 1.21
C GLY A 49 -13.60 12.13 0.63
N HIS A 50 -14.37 11.41 1.43
CA HIS A 50 -15.19 10.29 0.95
C HIS A 50 -16.30 10.77 0.01
N TRP A 51 -17.00 11.85 0.38
CA TRP A 51 -18.09 12.41 -0.42
C TRP A 51 -17.64 12.82 -1.82
N ARG A 52 -16.42 13.32 -1.95
CA ARG A 52 -15.89 13.72 -3.26
C ARG A 52 -15.86 12.55 -4.26
N GLY A 53 -15.49 11.37 -3.83
CA GLY A 53 -15.50 10.17 -4.67
C GLY A 53 -16.93 9.68 -4.92
N TYR A 54 -17.63 9.38 -3.86
CA TYR A 54 -18.95 8.71 -3.90
C TYR A 54 -20.04 9.49 -4.60
N VAL A 55 -20.03 10.83 -4.50
CA VAL A 55 -21.01 11.66 -5.23
C VAL A 55 -20.72 11.67 -6.74
N ILE A 56 -19.46 11.66 -7.13
CA ILE A 56 -19.08 11.63 -8.56
C ILE A 56 -19.47 10.29 -9.18
N SER A 57 -19.15 9.18 -8.53
CA SER A 57 -19.50 7.84 -9.02
C SER A 57 -21.02 7.61 -9.03
N ASP A 58 -21.77 8.12 -8.03
CA ASP A 58 -23.23 8.08 -8.01
C ASP A 58 -23.83 8.89 -9.16
N ALA A 59 -23.36 10.11 -9.41
CA ALA A 59 -23.82 10.92 -10.54
C ALA A 59 -23.57 10.24 -11.87
N TRP A 60 -22.40 9.63 -12.04
CA TRP A 60 -22.06 8.88 -13.23
C TRP A 60 -22.92 7.61 -13.39
N SER A 61 -23.15 6.91 -12.31
CA SER A 61 -24.02 5.72 -12.27
C SER A 61 -25.45 6.06 -12.69
N ARG A 62 -26.01 7.15 -12.15
CA ARG A 62 -27.33 7.66 -12.55
C ARG A 62 -27.39 8.00 -14.03
N TYR A 63 -26.34 8.62 -14.56
CA TYR A 63 -26.26 8.91 -16.00
C TYR A 63 -26.30 7.62 -16.83
N GLN A 64 -25.60 6.55 -16.43
CA GLN A 64 -25.65 5.26 -17.13
C GLN A 64 -27.03 4.59 -17.02
N VAL A 65 -27.72 4.73 -15.89
CA VAL A 65 -29.11 4.26 -15.73
C VAL A 65 -30.04 5.00 -16.71
N ILE A 66 -29.91 6.33 -16.84
CA ILE A 66 -30.69 7.14 -17.77
C ILE A 66 -30.44 6.70 -19.23
N LYS A 67 -29.20 6.24 -19.53
CA LYS A 67 -28.87 5.65 -20.86
C LYS A 67 -29.44 4.24 -21.06
N GLY A 68 -30.21 3.72 -20.13
CA GLY A 68 -30.89 2.43 -20.23
C GLY A 68 -30.06 1.23 -19.75
N LYS A 69 -28.90 1.43 -19.13
CA LYS A 69 -28.06 0.35 -18.62
C LYS A 69 -28.51 -0.12 -17.23
N TYR A 70 -28.19 -1.36 -16.88
CA TYR A 70 -28.21 -1.84 -15.50
C TYR A 70 -26.83 -1.59 -14.88
N VAL A 71 -26.77 -0.74 -13.87
CA VAL A 71 -25.51 -0.40 -13.21
C VAL A 71 -25.26 -1.33 -12.04
N ILE A 72 -24.13 -2.01 -12.05
CA ILE A 72 -23.60 -2.78 -10.92
C ILE A 72 -22.68 -1.85 -10.14
N HIS A 73 -23.11 -1.40 -8.96
CA HIS A 73 -22.40 -0.45 -8.11
C HIS A 73 -22.31 -1.02 -6.68
N PRO A 74 -21.38 -1.95 -6.42
CA PRO A 74 -21.23 -2.56 -5.11
C PRO A 74 -20.62 -1.56 -4.11
N MET A 75 -20.94 -1.75 -2.84
CA MET A 75 -20.29 -1.08 -1.72
C MET A 75 -19.75 -2.13 -0.75
N GLY A 76 -18.69 -1.76 -0.04
CA GLY A 76 -18.08 -2.64 0.95
C GLY A 76 -17.32 -1.88 2.02
N TRP A 77 -16.72 -2.65 2.92
CA TRP A 77 -16.03 -2.16 4.09
C TRP A 77 -14.63 -2.76 4.14
N ASP A 78 -13.61 -1.91 4.02
CA ASP A 78 -12.22 -2.31 4.23
C ASP A 78 -11.94 -2.28 5.73
N ALA A 79 -12.31 -3.39 6.39
CA ALA A 79 -12.51 -3.43 7.83
C ALA A 79 -11.33 -4.05 8.60
N PHE A 80 -10.34 -4.61 7.92
CA PHE A 80 -9.09 -5.06 8.54
C PHE A 80 -8.07 -3.93 8.71
N GLY A 81 -7.07 -4.19 9.55
CA GLY A 81 -5.86 -3.40 9.64
C GLY A 81 -5.84 -2.37 10.76
N LEU A 82 -4.72 -1.71 10.85
CA LEU A 82 -4.36 -0.78 11.94
C LEU A 82 -5.34 0.38 12.15
N PRO A 83 -5.99 0.97 11.14
CA PRO A 83 -6.97 2.03 11.39
C PRO A 83 -8.14 1.57 12.27
N ALA A 84 -8.69 0.40 12.03
CA ALA A 84 -9.78 -0.18 12.82
C ALA A 84 -9.29 -0.58 14.22
N GLU A 85 -8.12 -1.20 14.32
CA GLU A 85 -7.51 -1.61 15.59
C GLU A 85 -7.16 -0.42 16.48
N ASN A 86 -6.54 0.62 15.92
CA ASN A 86 -6.20 1.83 16.66
C ASN A 86 -7.45 2.55 17.19
N TYR A 87 -8.51 2.59 16.40
CA TYR A 87 -9.78 3.14 16.85
C TYR A 87 -10.35 2.32 18.02
N ALA A 88 -10.31 1.00 17.92
CA ALA A 88 -10.76 0.10 18.98
C ALA A 88 -9.94 0.26 20.28
N ILE A 89 -8.62 0.37 20.17
CA ILE A 89 -7.72 0.65 21.30
C ILE A 89 -8.07 1.98 21.97
N LYS A 90 -8.25 3.04 21.16
CA LYS A 90 -8.63 4.37 21.65
C LYS A 90 -9.97 4.35 22.39
N MET A 91 -10.91 3.55 21.93
CA MET A 91 -12.24 3.44 22.53
C MET A 91 -12.32 2.43 23.67
N GLY A 92 -11.29 1.60 23.87
CA GLY A 92 -11.29 0.52 24.89
C GLY A 92 -12.31 -0.59 24.60
N ILE A 93 -12.67 -0.81 23.33
CA ILE A 93 -13.73 -1.73 22.89
C ILE A 93 -13.15 -2.68 21.84
N HIS A 94 -13.59 -3.94 21.83
CA HIS A 94 -13.11 -4.92 20.85
C HIS A 94 -13.35 -4.46 19.40
N PRO A 95 -12.38 -4.63 18.46
CA PRO A 95 -12.47 -4.14 17.09
C PRO A 95 -13.75 -4.56 16.34
N SER A 96 -14.20 -5.80 16.53
CA SER A 96 -15.43 -6.30 15.87
C SER A 96 -16.69 -5.49 16.23
N ILE A 97 -16.75 -4.97 17.47
CA ILE A 97 -17.90 -4.19 17.95
C ILE A 97 -17.83 -2.77 17.37
N THR A 98 -16.67 -2.12 17.48
CA THR A 98 -16.47 -0.77 16.96
C THR A 98 -16.64 -0.73 15.45
N THR A 99 -16.06 -1.68 14.74
CA THR A 99 -16.16 -1.79 13.28
C THR A 99 -17.62 -1.95 12.85
N LYS A 100 -18.37 -2.87 13.47
CA LYS A 100 -19.80 -3.08 13.15
C LYS A 100 -20.59 -1.79 13.33
N LYS A 101 -20.42 -1.10 14.46
CA LYS A 101 -21.12 0.17 14.73
C LYS A 101 -20.77 1.25 13.72
N ASN A 102 -19.50 1.36 13.34
CA ASN A 102 -19.04 2.34 12.36
C ASN A 102 -19.60 2.03 10.96
N VAL A 103 -19.59 0.76 10.55
CA VAL A 103 -20.19 0.29 9.29
C VAL A 103 -21.68 0.67 9.24
N GLU A 104 -22.46 0.37 10.28
CA GLU A 104 -23.89 0.70 10.35
C GLU A 104 -24.10 2.23 10.20
N ASN A 105 -23.28 3.04 10.86
CA ASN A 105 -23.39 4.50 10.74
C ASN A 105 -23.01 5.02 9.35
N ILE A 106 -21.91 4.53 8.78
CA ILE A 106 -21.45 4.93 7.44
C ILE A 106 -22.49 4.51 6.39
N LYS A 107 -23.02 3.30 6.49
CA LYS A 107 -24.08 2.81 5.60
C LYS A 107 -25.30 3.73 5.65
N ARG A 108 -25.74 4.07 6.85
CA ARG A 108 -26.85 5.04 7.04
C ARG A 108 -26.56 6.39 6.39
N GLN A 109 -25.33 6.91 6.50
CA GLN A 109 -24.95 8.18 5.85
C GLN A 109 -25.00 8.07 4.32
N LEU A 110 -24.52 6.96 3.73
CA LEU A 110 -24.60 6.70 2.29
C LEU A 110 -26.06 6.58 1.81
N GLN A 111 -26.92 5.95 2.62
CA GLN A 111 -28.36 5.86 2.33
C GLN A 111 -29.05 7.21 2.41
N GLN A 112 -28.62 8.11 3.32
CA GLN A 112 -29.20 9.46 3.44
C GLN A 112 -29.02 10.32 2.19
N ILE A 113 -27.91 10.18 1.45
CA ILE A 113 -27.72 10.86 0.16
C ILE A 113 -28.40 10.10 -0.98
N ASN A 114 -28.99 8.96 -0.68
CA ASN A 114 -29.66 8.10 -1.65
C ASN A 114 -28.78 7.68 -2.84
N ALA A 115 -27.49 7.44 -2.58
CA ALA A 115 -26.57 6.88 -3.57
C ALA A 115 -27.07 5.50 -4.05
N ILE A 116 -27.00 5.27 -5.35
CA ILE A 116 -27.52 4.05 -5.97
C ILE A 116 -26.55 2.88 -5.88
N TYR A 117 -26.19 2.49 -4.66
CA TYR A 117 -25.42 1.29 -4.42
C TYR A 117 -26.30 0.03 -4.46
N ASP A 118 -25.71 -1.07 -4.95
CA ASP A 118 -26.32 -2.38 -4.89
C ASP A 118 -26.01 -3.03 -3.53
N TRP A 119 -26.89 -2.81 -2.56
CA TRP A 119 -26.73 -3.30 -1.20
C TRP A 119 -26.83 -4.83 -1.08
N ASP A 120 -27.35 -5.53 -2.10
CA ASP A 120 -27.33 -6.99 -2.16
C ASP A 120 -25.93 -7.53 -2.48
N MET A 121 -25.07 -6.65 -3.03
CA MET A 121 -23.65 -6.92 -3.28
C MET A 121 -22.73 -6.31 -2.24
N GLU A 122 -23.22 -6.07 -1.04
CA GLU A 122 -22.42 -5.53 0.07
C GLU A 122 -21.33 -6.51 0.48
N VAL A 123 -20.09 -5.98 0.61
CA VAL A 123 -18.90 -6.76 0.97
C VAL A 123 -18.32 -6.27 2.29
N ASN A 124 -17.92 -7.22 3.15
CA ASN A 124 -17.11 -6.90 4.33
C ASN A 124 -15.84 -7.76 4.29
N THR A 125 -14.69 -7.11 4.24
CA THR A 125 -13.40 -7.81 4.15
C THR A 125 -13.08 -8.68 5.37
N THR A 126 -13.73 -8.43 6.52
CA THR A 126 -13.59 -9.24 7.74
C THR A 126 -14.57 -10.41 7.80
N ASP A 127 -15.48 -10.56 6.83
CA ASP A 127 -16.34 -11.74 6.75
C ASP A 127 -15.52 -12.96 6.31
N PRO A 128 -15.54 -14.08 7.06
CA PRO A 128 -14.88 -15.32 6.67
C PRO A 128 -15.25 -15.81 5.27
N LYS A 129 -16.49 -15.56 4.83
CA LYS A 129 -16.93 -15.91 3.47
C LYS A 129 -16.21 -15.12 2.40
N PHE A 130 -15.70 -13.92 2.74
CA PHE A 130 -14.92 -13.07 1.84
C PHE A 130 -13.42 -13.39 1.96
N TYR A 131 -12.81 -13.28 3.14
CA TYR A 131 -11.36 -13.38 3.26
C TYR A 131 -10.80 -14.79 3.03
N LYS A 132 -11.62 -15.83 3.06
CA LYS A 132 -11.20 -17.17 2.63
C LYS A 132 -10.60 -17.20 1.23
N TRP A 133 -11.06 -16.30 0.35
CA TRP A 133 -10.53 -16.20 -1.00
C TRP A 133 -9.16 -15.54 -1.04
N THR A 134 -8.92 -14.55 -0.18
CA THR A 134 -7.58 -13.98 0.01
C THR A 134 -6.62 -15.03 0.54
N GLN A 135 -7.04 -15.84 1.50
CA GLN A 135 -6.27 -16.98 2.00
C GLN A 135 -6.00 -18.01 0.91
N TRP A 136 -6.99 -18.32 0.09
CA TRP A 136 -6.84 -19.25 -1.04
C TRP A 136 -5.82 -18.73 -2.06
N ILE A 137 -5.86 -17.44 -2.41
CA ILE A 137 -4.88 -16.81 -3.30
C ILE A 137 -3.47 -16.95 -2.70
N PHE A 138 -3.32 -16.66 -1.40
CA PHE A 138 -2.04 -16.81 -0.72
C PHE A 138 -1.49 -18.25 -0.81
N VAL A 139 -2.35 -19.24 -0.55
CA VAL A 139 -1.97 -20.67 -0.68
C VAL A 139 -1.51 -20.98 -2.11
N LYS A 140 -2.23 -20.47 -3.12
CA LYS A 140 -1.82 -20.65 -4.53
C LYS A 140 -0.49 -19.98 -4.86
N MET A 141 -0.21 -18.83 -4.28
CA MET A 141 1.09 -18.17 -4.41
C MET A 141 2.19 -18.97 -3.73
N PHE A 142 1.92 -19.53 -2.56
CA PHE A 142 2.86 -20.40 -1.85
C PHE A 142 3.15 -21.68 -2.64
N GLU A 143 2.11 -22.37 -3.14
CA GLU A 143 2.26 -23.57 -3.99
C GLU A 143 3.11 -23.31 -5.25
N LYS A 144 3.05 -22.08 -5.79
CA LYS A 144 3.88 -21.66 -6.93
C LYS A 144 5.27 -21.15 -6.55
N GLY A 145 5.65 -21.19 -5.28
CA GLY A 145 6.93 -20.68 -4.80
C GLY A 145 7.05 -19.14 -4.85
N LEU A 146 5.94 -18.43 -5.03
CA LEU A 146 5.89 -16.96 -5.06
C LEU A 146 5.78 -16.35 -3.66
N ALA A 147 5.32 -17.10 -2.67
CA ALA A 147 5.32 -16.71 -1.26
C ALA A 147 6.32 -17.57 -0.50
N TYR A 148 7.12 -16.97 0.37
CA TYR A 148 8.15 -17.63 1.18
C TYR A 148 8.36 -16.89 2.50
N GLU A 149 8.92 -17.57 3.50
CA GLU A 149 9.29 -16.95 4.76
C GLU A 149 10.78 -16.60 4.77
N LYS A 150 11.07 -15.42 5.33
CA LYS A 150 12.44 -14.96 5.54
C LYS A 150 12.52 -14.08 6.79
N GLU A 151 13.63 -14.17 7.53
CA GLU A 151 13.98 -13.14 8.50
C GLU A 151 14.40 -11.87 7.79
N PHE A 152 13.74 -10.77 8.13
CA PHE A 152 13.98 -9.48 7.51
C PHE A 152 13.92 -8.37 8.56
N PRO A 153 14.84 -7.38 8.51
CA PRO A 153 14.81 -6.24 9.39
C PRO A 153 13.65 -5.30 9.02
N ILE A 154 12.73 -5.14 9.95
CA ILE A 154 11.62 -4.19 9.81
C ILE A 154 11.80 -3.00 10.73
N ASN A 155 11.12 -1.89 10.40
CA ASN A 155 10.95 -0.81 11.33
C ASN A 155 10.02 -1.27 12.47
N TRP A 156 10.47 -1.13 13.70
CA TRP A 156 9.72 -1.57 14.87
C TRP A 156 9.48 -0.41 15.83
N CYS A 157 8.22 -0.19 16.20
CA CYS A 157 7.89 0.74 17.26
C CYS A 157 7.81 0.00 18.60
N PRO A 158 8.73 0.26 19.56
CA PRO A 158 8.72 -0.44 20.85
C PRO A 158 7.54 -0.05 21.75
N SER A 159 6.97 1.15 21.56
CA SER A 159 5.78 1.62 22.28
C SER A 159 4.50 0.99 21.76
N CYS A 160 4.26 1.05 20.43
CA CYS A 160 3.08 0.45 19.80
C CYS A 160 3.20 -1.07 19.66
N LYS A 161 4.39 -1.66 19.89
CA LYS A 161 4.70 -3.10 19.76
C LYS A 161 4.28 -3.66 18.39
N THR A 162 4.56 -2.91 17.33
CA THR A 162 4.19 -3.28 15.97
C THR A 162 5.29 -2.94 14.96
N GLY A 163 5.30 -3.65 13.83
CA GLY A 163 6.06 -3.29 12.64
C GLY A 163 5.44 -2.08 11.96
N LEU A 164 6.29 -1.27 11.34
CA LEU A 164 5.88 -0.06 10.61
C LEU A 164 6.36 -0.15 9.16
N ALA A 165 5.50 0.27 8.24
CA ALA A 165 5.90 0.57 6.88
C ALA A 165 6.86 1.78 6.85
N ASN A 166 7.60 1.95 5.75
CA ASN A 166 8.53 3.08 5.65
C ASN A 166 7.81 4.43 5.73
N GLU A 167 6.60 4.51 5.20
CA GLU A 167 5.74 5.70 5.19
C GLU A 167 5.22 6.08 6.58
N GLU A 168 5.21 5.12 7.53
CA GLU A 168 4.78 5.31 8.92
C GLU A 168 5.94 5.74 9.85
N VAL A 169 7.13 5.95 9.28
CA VAL A 169 8.31 6.44 10.00
C VAL A 169 8.63 7.85 9.51
N VAL A 170 8.39 8.84 10.36
CA VAL A 170 8.66 10.24 10.10
C VAL A 170 9.79 10.70 11.02
N ASP A 171 10.87 11.22 10.45
CA ASP A 171 12.07 11.68 11.18
C ASP A 171 12.61 10.63 12.19
N GLY A 172 12.63 9.34 11.77
CA GLY A 172 13.09 8.24 12.60
C GLY A 172 12.14 7.88 13.75
N LYS A 173 10.94 8.44 13.77
CA LYS A 173 9.93 8.23 14.80
C LYS A 173 8.66 7.61 14.24
N CYS A 174 7.95 6.88 15.07
CA CYS A 174 6.63 6.36 14.76
C CYS A 174 5.64 7.52 14.57
N GLU A 175 5.03 7.63 13.41
CA GLU A 175 4.04 8.66 13.08
C GLU A 175 2.90 8.75 14.12
N ARG A 176 2.54 7.60 14.74
CA ARG A 176 1.41 7.51 15.66
C ARG A 176 1.72 7.97 17.08
N CYS A 177 2.85 7.59 17.62
CA CYS A 177 3.17 7.82 19.05
C CYS A 177 4.42 8.65 19.28
N GLY A 178 5.15 9.04 18.25
CA GLY A 178 6.37 9.84 18.33
C GLY A 178 7.60 9.10 18.93
N THR A 179 7.48 7.81 19.24
CA THR A 179 8.59 7.03 19.80
C THR A 179 9.62 6.72 18.72
N ALA A 180 10.91 6.80 19.07
CA ALA A 180 12.00 6.42 18.17
C ALA A 180 11.84 4.97 17.70
N VAL A 181 11.95 4.79 16.37
CA VAL A 181 11.82 3.49 15.72
C VAL A 181 13.16 2.75 15.76
N THR A 182 13.10 1.46 16.00
CA THR A 182 14.26 0.56 15.96
C THR A 182 14.13 -0.43 14.82
N LYS A 183 15.26 -1.03 14.41
CA LYS A 183 15.22 -2.19 13.50
C LYS A 183 15.10 -3.47 14.31
N LYS A 184 14.24 -4.36 13.87
CA LYS A 184 14.04 -5.67 14.49
C LYS A 184 13.94 -6.74 13.40
N ASN A 185 14.78 -7.75 13.48
CA ASN A 185 14.66 -8.92 12.61
C ASN A 185 13.45 -9.75 13.04
N LEU A 186 12.53 -9.92 12.14
CA LEU A 186 11.37 -10.79 12.33
C LEU A 186 11.22 -11.72 11.14
N ARG A 187 10.87 -12.97 11.42
CA ARG A 187 10.46 -13.92 10.39
C ARG A 187 9.12 -13.48 9.82
N GLN A 188 9.08 -13.26 8.52
CA GLN A 188 7.93 -12.73 7.82
C GLN A 188 7.67 -13.44 6.50
N TRP A 189 6.42 -13.41 6.08
CA TRP A 189 6.04 -13.76 4.74
C TRP A 189 6.48 -12.70 3.75
N MET A 190 7.13 -13.14 2.69
CA MET A 190 7.60 -12.33 1.57
C MET A 190 6.96 -12.83 0.29
N LEU A 191 6.69 -11.90 -0.64
CA LEU A 191 6.22 -12.21 -1.98
C LEU A 191 7.31 -11.89 -2.99
N LYS A 192 7.56 -12.79 -3.95
CA LYS A 192 8.53 -12.59 -5.02
C LYS A 192 7.97 -11.65 -6.10
N ILE A 193 7.73 -10.40 -5.75
CA ILE A 193 7.15 -9.41 -6.67
C ILE A 193 8.02 -9.16 -7.89
N THR A 194 9.35 -9.30 -7.76
CA THR A 194 10.32 -9.11 -8.85
C THR A 194 10.25 -10.20 -9.93
N GLU A 195 9.63 -11.34 -9.65
CA GLU A 195 9.42 -12.41 -10.64
C GLU A 195 8.57 -11.96 -11.84
N TYR A 196 7.76 -10.93 -11.63
CA TYR A 196 6.89 -10.35 -12.67
C TYR A 196 7.39 -9.00 -13.21
N ALA A 197 8.56 -8.52 -12.77
CA ALA A 197 9.04 -7.18 -13.10
C ALA A 197 9.17 -6.98 -14.62
N ASP A 198 9.82 -7.92 -15.31
CA ASP A 198 10.01 -7.85 -16.76
C ASP A 198 8.67 -7.92 -17.51
N ARG A 199 7.81 -8.86 -17.14
CA ARG A 199 6.50 -9.01 -17.76
C ARG A 199 5.63 -7.76 -17.55
N LEU A 200 5.60 -7.20 -16.33
CA LEU A 200 4.86 -5.97 -16.05
C LEU A 200 5.33 -4.81 -16.93
N LEU A 201 6.64 -4.71 -17.18
CA LEU A 201 7.20 -3.68 -18.02
C LEU A 201 6.83 -3.88 -19.50
N ASP A 202 6.89 -5.11 -19.98
CA ASP A 202 6.57 -5.45 -21.36
C ASP A 202 5.07 -5.26 -21.64
N ASP A 203 4.20 -5.72 -20.74
CA ASP A 203 2.73 -5.60 -20.86
C ASP A 203 2.23 -4.13 -20.82
N LEU A 204 3.05 -3.16 -20.33
CA LEU A 204 2.69 -1.73 -20.38
C LEU A 204 2.43 -1.22 -21.81
N GLN A 205 3.02 -1.83 -22.81
CA GLN A 205 2.86 -1.42 -24.21
C GLN A 205 1.43 -1.67 -24.72
N GLU A 206 0.75 -2.67 -24.17
CA GLU A 206 -0.60 -3.08 -24.59
C GLU A 206 -1.71 -2.27 -23.90
N LEU A 207 -1.36 -1.45 -22.89
CA LEU A 207 -2.33 -0.71 -22.09
C LEU A 207 -2.64 0.66 -22.69
N ASP A 208 -3.93 1.00 -22.77
CA ASP A 208 -4.40 2.35 -23.07
C ASP A 208 -4.38 3.23 -21.83
N TRP A 209 -3.18 3.45 -21.31
CA TRP A 209 -2.93 4.29 -20.13
C TRP A 209 -2.19 5.57 -20.50
N PRO A 210 -2.34 6.66 -19.71
CA PRO A 210 -1.57 7.88 -19.92
C PRO A 210 -0.06 7.61 -19.90
N GLU A 211 0.67 8.15 -20.85
CA GLU A 211 2.12 7.95 -20.99
C GLU A 211 2.90 8.29 -19.72
N LYS A 212 2.46 9.31 -18.98
CA LYS A 212 3.05 9.66 -17.67
C LYS A 212 3.00 8.49 -16.69
N VAL A 213 1.90 7.74 -16.66
CA VAL A 213 1.71 6.59 -15.75
C VAL A 213 2.60 5.44 -16.20
N LYS A 214 2.65 5.14 -17.50
CA LYS A 214 3.53 4.09 -18.05
C LYS A 214 4.99 4.39 -17.73
N LYS A 215 5.42 5.64 -17.95
CA LYS A 215 6.78 6.08 -17.65
C LYS A 215 7.13 5.93 -16.16
N MET A 216 6.24 6.35 -15.26
CA MET A 216 6.44 6.20 -13.82
C MET A 216 6.62 4.74 -13.40
N GLN A 217 5.84 3.81 -13.98
CA GLN A 217 5.97 2.38 -13.68
C GLN A 217 7.26 1.79 -14.27
N ALA A 218 7.62 2.16 -15.49
CA ALA A 218 8.86 1.71 -16.11
C ALA A 218 10.10 2.18 -15.33
N GLU A 219 10.11 3.43 -14.89
CA GLU A 219 11.21 3.99 -14.06
C GLU A 219 11.26 3.34 -12.67
N TRP A 220 10.10 2.99 -12.08
CA TRP A 220 10.05 2.29 -10.81
C TRP A 220 10.62 0.86 -10.90
N ILE A 221 10.29 0.12 -11.96
CA ILE A 221 10.85 -1.21 -12.21
C ILE A 221 12.35 -1.10 -12.52
N GLY A 222 12.74 -0.12 -13.33
CA GLY A 222 14.14 0.23 -13.56
C GLY A 222 14.94 -0.87 -14.22
N ARG A 223 14.40 -1.56 -15.26
CA ARG A 223 15.16 -2.56 -16.03
C ARG A 223 16.46 -1.92 -16.55
N SER A 224 17.59 -2.53 -16.22
CA SER A 224 18.90 -2.07 -16.67
C SER A 224 19.73 -3.26 -17.17
N TYR A 225 20.64 -2.97 -18.09
CA TYR A 225 21.59 -3.93 -18.64
C TYR A 225 23.01 -3.50 -18.26
N GLY A 226 23.83 -4.47 -17.89
CA GLY A 226 25.20 -4.19 -17.46
C GLY A 226 26.01 -5.48 -17.36
N ALA A 227 27.14 -5.38 -16.70
CA ALA A 227 28.06 -6.49 -16.47
C ALA A 227 28.37 -6.63 -14.97
N GLU A 228 28.54 -7.86 -14.54
CA GLU A 228 29.17 -8.17 -13.25
C GLU A 228 30.68 -8.21 -13.42
N VAL A 229 31.39 -7.55 -12.52
CA VAL A 229 32.86 -7.45 -12.54
C VAL A 229 33.40 -7.88 -11.20
N ASP A 230 34.33 -8.82 -11.22
CA ASP A 230 35.02 -9.32 -10.02
C ASP A 230 36.30 -8.52 -9.78
N PHE A 231 36.42 -7.89 -8.63
CA PHE A 231 37.65 -7.32 -8.13
C PHE A 231 38.32 -8.30 -7.16
N THR A 232 39.54 -8.70 -7.47
CA THR A 232 40.35 -9.55 -6.58
C THR A 232 41.00 -8.70 -5.50
N LEU A 233 41.08 -9.25 -4.28
CA LEU A 233 41.74 -8.61 -3.15
C LEU A 233 43.21 -9.09 -3.07
N GLU A 234 44.14 -8.15 -2.96
CA GLU A 234 45.56 -8.45 -2.82
C GLU A 234 45.81 -9.31 -1.55
N GLY A 235 46.49 -10.44 -1.74
CA GLY A 235 46.81 -11.40 -0.65
C GLY A 235 45.63 -12.19 -0.11
N ARG A 236 44.49 -12.25 -0.81
CA ARG A 236 43.30 -13.01 -0.43
C ARG A 236 42.68 -13.73 -1.61
N GLU A 237 41.97 -14.80 -1.35
CA GLU A 237 41.16 -15.52 -2.35
C GLU A 237 39.76 -14.92 -2.52
N ASP A 238 39.36 -14.06 -1.58
CA ASP A 238 38.06 -13.38 -1.64
C ASP A 238 38.00 -12.41 -2.83
N LYS A 239 36.78 -12.25 -3.38
CA LYS A 239 36.50 -11.29 -4.45
C LYS A 239 35.35 -10.37 -4.03
N ILE A 240 35.34 -9.16 -4.60
CA ILE A 240 34.22 -8.25 -4.52
C ILE A 240 33.59 -8.16 -5.90
N THR A 241 32.39 -8.69 -6.04
CA THR A 241 31.62 -8.63 -7.28
C THR A 241 30.78 -7.35 -7.27
N VAL A 242 30.85 -6.55 -8.32
CA VAL A 242 30.05 -5.35 -8.53
C VAL A 242 29.30 -5.44 -9.84
N PHE A 243 28.08 -4.89 -9.86
CA PHE A 243 27.33 -4.71 -11.09
C PHE A 243 27.51 -3.28 -11.60
N THR A 244 27.77 -3.11 -12.90
CA THR A 244 27.84 -1.80 -13.52
C THR A 244 27.09 -1.75 -14.85
N THR A 245 26.37 -0.68 -15.10
CA THR A 245 25.74 -0.39 -16.40
C THR A 245 26.73 0.27 -17.39
N ARG A 246 27.92 0.64 -16.92
CA ARG A 246 28.97 1.32 -17.69
C ARG A 246 30.32 0.59 -17.58
N PRO A 247 30.42 -0.67 -18.05
CA PRO A 247 31.68 -1.43 -17.99
C PRO A 247 32.81 -0.77 -18.79
N ASP A 248 32.46 0.05 -19.78
CA ASP A 248 33.37 0.86 -20.57
C ASP A 248 34.19 1.89 -19.76
N THR A 249 33.68 2.32 -18.61
CA THR A 249 34.34 3.29 -17.73
C THR A 249 35.27 2.64 -16.69
N LEU A 250 35.33 1.31 -16.63
CA LEU A 250 36.06 0.56 -15.61
C LEU A 250 37.55 0.94 -15.54
N TYR A 251 38.19 1.20 -16.69
CA TYR A 251 39.60 1.58 -16.76
C TYR A 251 39.92 2.93 -16.12
N GLY A 252 38.91 3.75 -15.81
CA GLY A 252 39.05 4.98 -15.05
C GLY A 252 38.87 4.82 -13.54
N ALA A 253 38.53 3.63 -13.07
CA ALA A 253 38.30 3.38 -11.64
C ALA A 253 39.64 3.33 -10.90
N THR A 254 39.80 4.17 -9.87
CA THR A 254 41.01 4.24 -9.05
C THR A 254 40.80 3.74 -7.61
N PHE A 255 39.57 3.54 -7.22
CA PHE A 255 39.21 2.98 -5.91
C PHE A 255 37.84 2.29 -5.96
N LEU A 256 37.59 1.41 -4.98
CA LEU A 256 36.32 0.72 -4.78
C LEU A 256 35.81 1.02 -3.37
N VAL A 257 34.53 1.43 -3.26
CA VAL A 257 33.89 1.76 -1.99
C VAL A 257 32.87 0.67 -1.63
N LEU A 258 32.91 0.23 -0.39
CA LEU A 258 31.92 -0.71 0.14
C LEU A 258 30.93 0.01 1.06
N ALA A 259 29.68 -0.40 1.02
CA ALA A 259 28.70 0.04 2.02
C ALA A 259 29.16 -0.39 3.42
N PRO A 260 28.93 0.40 4.47
CA PRO A 260 29.34 0.08 5.82
C PRO A 260 28.81 -1.28 6.32
N GLU A 261 27.65 -1.68 5.84
CA GLU A 261 26.99 -2.95 6.18
C GLU A 261 27.47 -4.16 5.37
N HIS A 262 28.34 -3.95 4.40
CA HIS A 262 28.80 -5.05 3.54
C HIS A 262 29.59 -6.08 4.34
N PRO A 263 29.31 -7.39 4.23
CA PRO A 263 29.96 -8.43 5.05
C PRO A 263 31.49 -8.46 4.93
N MET A 264 32.04 -8.03 3.79
CA MET A 264 33.46 -7.97 3.57
C MET A 264 34.16 -6.90 4.39
N VAL A 265 33.48 -5.83 4.83
CA VAL A 265 34.09 -4.72 5.60
C VAL A 265 34.78 -5.26 6.84
N GLN A 266 34.12 -6.10 7.62
CA GLN A 266 34.68 -6.72 8.83
C GLN A 266 35.86 -7.64 8.52
N LYS A 267 35.85 -8.32 7.38
CA LYS A 267 36.89 -9.26 6.98
C LYS A 267 38.18 -8.58 6.51
N ILE A 268 38.06 -7.45 5.83
CA ILE A 268 39.18 -6.74 5.20
C ILE A 268 39.71 -5.59 6.08
N CYS A 269 38.97 -5.19 7.10
CA CYS A 269 39.36 -4.14 8.00
C CYS A 269 40.64 -4.50 8.76
N THR A 270 41.66 -3.62 8.70
CA THR A 270 42.89 -3.79 9.50
C THR A 270 42.65 -3.46 10.96
N ASP A 271 43.44 -4.06 11.88
CA ASP A 271 43.30 -3.77 13.31
C ASP A 271 43.50 -2.29 13.63
N ALA A 272 44.39 -1.61 12.90
CA ALA A 272 44.66 -0.18 13.08
C ALA A 272 43.47 0.72 12.73
N GLN A 273 42.53 0.25 11.88
CA GLN A 273 41.37 1.03 11.43
C GLN A 273 40.05 0.52 12.05
N ARG A 274 40.07 -0.58 12.78
CA ARG A 274 38.88 -1.28 13.28
C ARG A 274 37.97 -0.37 14.09
N GLU A 275 38.49 0.36 15.03
CA GLU A 275 37.72 1.24 15.90
C GLU A 275 36.98 2.35 15.09
N LYS A 276 37.70 2.97 14.13
CA LYS A 276 37.12 4.01 13.27
C LYS A 276 36.04 3.45 12.35
N VAL A 277 36.27 2.26 11.80
CA VAL A 277 35.29 1.59 10.90
C VAL A 277 34.05 1.21 11.67
N GLU A 278 34.16 0.66 12.89
CA GLU A 278 33.02 0.28 13.73
C GLU A 278 32.20 1.50 14.17
N ALA A 279 32.87 2.61 14.52
CA ALA A 279 32.22 3.86 14.84
C ALA A 279 31.44 4.40 13.62
N TYR A 280 32.03 4.34 12.42
CA TYR A 280 31.35 4.75 11.19
C TYR A 280 30.16 3.85 10.83
N ILE A 281 30.28 2.52 10.97
CA ILE A 281 29.16 1.58 10.77
C ILE A 281 28.01 1.94 11.68
N SER A 282 28.29 2.19 12.97
CA SER A 282 27.27 2.54 13.98
C SER A 282 26.58 3.87 13.66
N MET A 283 27.34 4.86 13.20
CA MET A 283 26.80 6.15 12.75
C MET A 283 25.94 5.99 11.52
N ALA A 284 26.42 5.27 10.51
CA ALA A 284 25.71 5.06 9.25
C ALA A 284 24.42 4.24 9.43
N ALA A 285 24.38 3.28 10.35
CA ALA A 285 23.19 2.49 10.65
C ALA A 285 22.00 3.34 11.12
N ASN A 286 22.26 4.49 11.71
CA ASN A 286 21.23 5.41 12.21
C ASN A 286 20.76 6.45 11.16
N LYS A 287 21.45 6.56 10.00
CA LYS A 287 21.07 7.48 8.92
C LYS A 287 20.00 6.85 8.02
N SER A 288 19.01 7.65 7.64
CA SER A 288 18.06 7.28 6.59
C SER A 288 18.71 7.22 5.21
N ASN A 289 18.10 6.54 4.25
CA ASN A 289 18.62 6.51 2.87
C ASN A 289 18.70 7.90 2.23
N VAL A 290 17.79 8.80 2.57
CA VAL A 290 17.79 10.18 2.09
C VAL A 290 19.00 10.94 2.63
N GLU A 291 19.29 10.83 3.93
CA GLU A 291 20.47 11.44 4.56
C GLU A 291 21.78 10.86 4.02
N ARG A 292 21.82 9.57 3.70
CA ARG A 292 22.99 8.93 3.07
C ARG A 292 23.25 9.43 1.63
N MET A 293 22.18 9.82 0.91
CA MET A 293 22.26 10.34 -0.45
C MET A 293 22.49 11.86 -0.48
N ALA A 294 22.26 12.57 0.61
CA ALA A 294 22.49 14.01 0.69
C ALA A 294 23.98 14.34 0.52
N VAL A 295 24.28 15.26 -0.39
CA VAL A 295 25.66 15.62 -0.79
C VAL A 295 26.36 16.50 0.27
N ASN A 296 25.60 17.04 1.24
CA ASN A 296 26.06 18.13 2.11
C ASN A 296 26.83 17.71 3.39
N ASP A 297 26.97 16.40 3.67
CA ASP A 297 27.66 15.92 4.87
C ASP A 297 28.67 14.82 4.53
N LYS A 298 29.54 15.08 3.59
CA LYS A 298 30.69 14.21 3.31
C LYS A 298 31.94 14.84 3.93
N ASP A 299 32.10 14.66 5.23
CA ASP A 299 33.38 14.76 5.90
C ASP A 299 34.20 13.48 5.72
#